data_3bbfb6ee8755c3791931d625c5c0e8a2
#
_entry.id   3bbfb6ee8755c3791931d625c5c0e8a2
#
_cell.length_a   1.000
_cell.length_b   1.000
_cell.length_c   1.000
_cell.angle_alpha   90.00
_cell.angle_beta   90.00
_cell.angle_gamma   90.00
#
_symmetry.space_group_name_H-M   'P 1'
#
loop_
_entity.id
_entity.type
_entity.pdbx_description
1 polymer ?
#
loop_
_entity_poly.entity_id
_entity_poly.type
_entity_poly.pdbx_seq_one_letter_code
_entity_poly.pdbx_strand_id
1 'polypeptide(L)'
;MTTTLYRGGRIFTADPDQPWAEALVESAGALTFVGADAAANEHSRGVADLRIVELDGAVVLPGFVDAHTHLVHLGASLGHLDLLGARDAADLQDRLRAYAAQHPDAPRLIGGQWLFEPLAGRAPDRHLLDEAVADRPVYLHSNDMHSIWVNTAALAELGIDDATPDPVGGTIGRDAAGAATGMLYETAALGLAEDFLASLVTDADRDRALDAAVAAYLEAGVTGAVDMGMRGDDLAALERAAADGRLGIRVAAHWLIAPTGDPAADLAQVGEARAHAERLADGPIRIAGVKIMVDGVIDSCTAAMRAPFADGSRPGPIWPLDALEPVVRAADAAGLQVAMHAIGDEASDIALTALERAIAANG
;
A
#
# COMPACT_ATOMS: atom_id res chain seq x y z
N MET A 1 -36.02 1.58 -8.27
CA MET A 1 -34.64 1.22 -8.71
C MET A 1 -34.54 1.61 -10.17
N THR A 2 -33.54 2.37 -10.55
CA THR A 2 -33.36 2.83 -11.94
C THR A 2 -32.75 1.70 -12.76
N THR A 3 -33.30 1.42 -13.93
CA THR A 3 -32.72 0.50 -14.92
C THR A 3 -32.03 1.34 -16.01
N THR A 4 -30.79 1.02 -16.36
CA THR A 4 -30.03 1.76 -17.38
C THR A 4 -29.69 0.84 -18.54
N LEU A 5 -30.05 1.29 -19.77
CA LEU A 5 -29.65 0.67 -21.02
C LEU A 5 -28.47 1.48 -21.59
N TYR A 6 -27.33 0.85 -21.78
CA TYR A 6 -26.16 1.38 -22.49
C TYR A 6 -26.15 0.76 -23.90
N ARG A 7 -26.07 1.57 -24.96
CA ARG A 7 -26.14 1.08 -26.33
C ARG A 7 -25.35 1.97 -27.31
N GLY A 8 -25.20 1.50 -28.55
CA GLY A 8 -24.53 2.26 -29.60
C GLY A 8 -23.01 2.32 -29.44
N GLY A 9 -22.41 1.34 -28.77
CA GLY A 9 -20.97 1.25 -28.54
C GLY A 9 -20.41 -0.15 -28.77
N ARG A 10 -19.22 -0.38 -28.25
CA ARG A 10 -18.55 -1.69 -28.24
C ARG A 10 -18.27 -2.10 -26.82
N ILE A 11 -18.82 -3.21 -26.38
CA ILE A 11 -18.71 -3.69 -25.00
C ILE A 11 -17.84 -4.93 -25.00
N PHE A 12 -16.68 -4.87 -24.36
CA PHE A 12 -15.85 -6.05 -24.11
C PHE A 12 -16.37 -6.78 -22.88
N THR A 13 -16.80 -8.03 -23.07
CA THR A 13 -17.52 -8.79 -22.03
C THR A 13 -16.60 -9.60 -21.12
N ALA A 14 -15.35 -9.83 -21.55
CA ALA A 14 -14.43 -10.80 -20.97
C ALA A 14 -14.95 -12.27 -21.01
N ASP A 15 -16.03 -12.54 -21.74
CA ASP A 15 -16.55 -13.88 -21.99
C ASP A 15 -15.93 -14.42 -23.30
N PRO A 16 -15.22 -15.56 -23.28
CA PRO A 16 -14.59 -16.12 -24.48
C PRO A 16 -15.59 -16.54 -25.54
N ASP A 17 -16.82 -16.91 -25.17
CA ASP A 17 -17.87 -17.33 -26.10
C ASP A 17 -18.58 -16.12 -26.74
N GLN A 18 -18.59 -14.98 -26.11
CA GLN A 18 -19.16 -13.72 -26.61
C GLN A 18 -18.26 -12.54 -26.25
N PRO A 19 -17.06 -12.39 -26.81
CA PRO A 19 -16.08 -11.41 -26.36
C PRO A 19 -16.50 -9.95 -26.57
N TRP A 20 -17.48 -9.71 -27.45
CA TRP A 20 -18.00 -8.38 -27.76
C TRP A 20 -19.52 -8.36 -27.80
N ALA A 21 -20.10 -7.27 -27.30
CA ALA A 21 -21.52 -6.94 -27.39
C ALA A 21 -21.70 -5.48 -27.86
N GLU A 22 -22.94 -5.09 -28.21
CA GLU A 22 -23.30 -3.73 -28.64
C GLU A 22 -24.02 -2.95 -27.54
N ALA A 23 -24.69 -3.68 -26.64
CA ALA A 23 -25.49 -3.10 -25.56
C ALA A 23 -25.42 -3.94 -24.29
N LEU A 24 -25.66 -3.28 -23.15
CA LEU A 24 -25.93 -3.94 -21.87
C LEU A 24 -27.06 -3.21 -21.13
N VAL A 25 -27.74 -3.96 -20.27
CA VAL A 25 -28.76 -3.41 -19.35
C VAL A 25 -28.32 -3.70 -17.93
N GLU A 26 -28.22 -2.63 -17.15
CA GLU A 26 -27.94 -2.68 -15.71
C GLU A 26 -29.22 -2.37 -14.92
N SER A 27 -29.50 -3.14 -13.88
CA SER A 27 -30.57 -2.87 -12.95
C SER A 27 -30.16 -3.30 -11.54
N ALA A 28 -30.30 -2.40 -10.58
CA ALA A 28 -29.98 -2.67 -9.17
C ALA A 28 -28.55 -3.19 -8.93
N GLY A 29 -27.56 -2.72 -9.68
CA GLY A 29 -26.15 -3.13 -9.55
C GLY A 29 -25.79 -4.45 -10.23
N ALA A 30 -26.72 -5.03 -11.03
CA ALA A 30 -26.48 -6.26 -11.79
C ALA A 30 -26.72 -6.06 -13.28
N LEU A 31 -25.90 -6.73 -14.11
CA LEU A 31 -26.14 -6.83 -15.54
C LEU A 31 -27.30 -7.81 -15.79
N THR A 32 -28.42 -7.32 -16.29
CA THR A 32 -29.61 -8.14 -16.59
C THR A 32 -29.65 -8.59 -18.06
N PHE A 33 -28.89 -7.92 -18.91
CA PHE A 33 -28.71 -8.26 -20.33
C PHE A 33 -27.35 -7.78 -20.84
N VAL A 34 -26.72 -8.57 -21.72
CA VAL A 34 -25.54 -8.19 -22.51
C VAL A 34 -25.69 -8.82 -23.90
N GLY A 35 -25.65 -8.02 -24.98
CA GLY A 35 -25.82 -8.56 -26.32
C GLY A 35 -25.98 -7.48 -27.41
N ALA A 36 -26.77 -7.79 -28.43
CA ALA A 36 -27.04 -6.88 -29.54
C ALA A 36 -28.02 -5.76 -29.15
N ASP A 37 -27.86 -4.58 -29.74
CA ASP A 37 -28.70 -3.40 -29.49
C ASP A 37 -30.21 -3.69 -29.64
N ALA A 38 -30.59 -4.40 -30.72
CA ALA A 38 -31.99 -4.73 -30.97
C ALA A 38 -32.62 -5.58 -29.86
N ALA A 39 -31.87 -6.58 -29.36
CA ALA A 39 -32.32 -7.44 -28.28
C ALA A 39 -32.34 -6.72 -26.91
N ALA A 40 -31.40 -5.79 -26.65
CA ALA A 40 -31.38 -4.96 -25.47
C ALA A 40 -32.61 -4.02 -25.40
N ASN A 41 -32.98 -3.41 -26.52
CA ASN A 41 -34.18 -2.58 -26.64
C ASN A 41 -35.46 -3.41 -26.38
N GLU A 42 -35.54 -4.66 -26.89
CA GLU A 42 -36.65 -5.57 -26.58
C GLU A 42 -36.70 -5.94 -25.13
N HIS A 43 -35.54 -6.30 -24.53
CA HIS A 43 -35.41 -6.66 -23.11
C HIS A 43 -35.89 -5.51 -22.18
N SER A 44 -35.63 -4.28 -22.58
CA SER A 44 -35.97 -3.07 -21.81
C SER A 44 -37.38 -2.54 -22.08
N ARG A 45 -38.16 -3.19 -22.98
CA ARG A 45 -39.50 -2.73 -23.36
C ARG A 45 -40.46 -2.76 -22.18
N GLY A 46 -41.07 -1.62 -21.89
CA GLY A 46 -42.06 -1.50 -20.80
C GLY A 46 -41.42 -1.32 -19.42
N VAL A 47 -40.11 -1.20 -19.33
CA VAL A 47 -39.46 -0.87 -18.05
C VAL A 47 -39.79 0.59 -17.70
N ALA A 48 -40.43 0.77 -16.53
CA ALA A 48 -40.67 2.10 -15.99
C ALA A 48 -39.32 2.74 -15.57
N ASP A 49 -39.17 4.05 -15.82
CA ASP A 49 -37.98 4.82 -15.46
C ASP A 49 -36.67 4.31 -16.10
N LEU A 50 -36.76 3.81 -17.36
CA LEU A 50 -35.60 3.40 -18.13
C LEU A 50 -34.73 4.64 -18.47
N ARG A 51 -33.48 4.61 -17.99
CA ARG A 51 -32.44 5.56 -18.43
C ARG A 51 -31.72 4.95 -19.65
N ILE A 52 -31.53 5.74 -20.68
CA ILE A 52 -30.75 5.34 -21.86
C ILE A 52 -29.47 6.16 -21.90
N VAL A 53 -28.34 5.48 -22.09
CA VAL A 53 -27.02 6.07 -22.30
C VAL A 53 -26.55 5.66 -23.70
N GLU A 54 -26.45 6.64 -24.58
CA GLU A 54 -25.85 6.44 -25.91
C GLU A 54 -24.33 6.49 -25.75
N LEU A 55 -23.67 5.42 -26.19
CA LEU A 55 -22.22 5.29 -26.07
C LEU A 55 -21.46 5.97 -27.21
N ASP A 56 -22.14 6.35 -28.30
CA ASP A 56 -21.57 7.06 -29.47
C ASP A 56 -20.29 6.41 -30.03
N GLY A 57 -20.28 5.08 -30.06
CA GLY A 57 -19.13 4.28 -30.53
C GLY A 57 -18.03 4.06 -29.48
N ALA A 58 -18.19 4.56 -28.26
CA ALA A 58 -17.23 4.34 -27.18
C ALA A 58 -17.08 2.84 -26.85
N VAL A 59 -15.90 2.48 -26.33
CA VAL A 59 -15.62 1.14 -25.82
C VAL A 59 -15.88 1.08 -24.32
N VAL A 60 -16.67 0.11 -23.90
CA VAL A 60 -16.92 -0.22 -22.49
C VAL A 60 -16.12 -1.45 -22.13
N LEU A 61 -15.40 -1.39 -21.02
CA LEU A 61 -14.59 -2.48 -20.48
C LEU A 61 -15.08 -2.79 -19.05
N PRO A 62 -14.86 -4.02 -18.54
CA PRO A 62 -14.88 -4.26 -17.11
C PRO A 62 -13.91 -3.31 -16.40
N GLY A 63 -14.28 -2.80 -15.22
CA GLY A 63 -13.37 -1.98 -14.42
C GLY A 63 -12.12 -2.75 -14.06
N PHE A 64 -10.98 -2.07 -14.04
CA PHE A 64 -9.71 -2.68 -13.66
C PHE A 64 -9.68 -3.04 -12.18
N VAL A 65 -8.90 -4.06 -11.85
CA VAL A 65 -8.61 -4.47 -10.48
C VAL A 65 -7.11 -4.36 -10.28
N ASP A 66 -6.68 -3.53 -9.32
CA ASP A 66 -5.29 -3.54 -8.86
C ASP A 66 -5.09 -4.77 -7.96
N ALA A 67 -4.23 -5.67 -8.40
CA ALA A 67 -4.01 -6.96 -7.73
C ALA A 67 -3.05 -6.88 -6.53
N HIS A 68 -2.38 -5.75 -6.28
CA HIS A 68 -1.44 -5.59 -5.17
C HIS A 68 -1.24 -4.12 -4.82
N THR A 69 -1.89 -3.67 -3.78
CA THR A 69 -1.77 -2.29 -3.29
C THR A 69 -1.80 -2.21 -1.77
N HIS A 70 -1.53 -1.02 -1.24
CA HIS A 70 -1.73 -0.59 0.15
C HIS A 70 -2.51 0.73 0.10
N LEU A 71 -3.84 0.67 0.11
CA LEU A 71 -4.72 1.79 -0.27
C LEU A 71 -4.49 3.06 0.57
N VAL A 72 -4.46 2.94 1.88
CA VAL A 72 -4.28 4.11 2.76
C VAL A 72 -2.89 4.70 2.58
N HIS A 73 -1.85 3.85 2.45
CA HIS A 73 -0.49 4.30 2.20
C HIS A 73 -0.35 4.99 0.82
N LEU A 74 -0.94 4.41 -0.23
CA LEU A 74 -1.00 5.03 -1.55
C LEU A 74 -1.62 6.44 -1.47
N GLY A 75 -2.79 6.54 -0.84
CA GLY A 75 -3.48 7.83 -0.74
C GLY A 75 -2.71 8.86 0.07
N ALA A 76 -2.04 8.46 1.14
CA ALA A 76 -1.14 9.33 1.89
C ALA A 76 0.02 9.82 1.00
N SER A 77 0.64 8.92 0.24
CA SER A 77 1.76 9.26 -0.65
C SER A 77 1.40 10.24 -1.77
N LEU A 78 0.15 10.23 -2.25
CA LEU A 78 -0.33 11.18 -3.25
C LEU A 78 -0.34 12.64 -2.76
N GLY A 79 -0.39 12.84 -1.44
CA GLY A 79 -0.30 14.15 -0.82
C GLY A 79 1.13 14.58 -0.45
N HIS A 80 2.13 13.70 -0.61
CA HIS A 80 3.51 13.98 -0.26
C HIS A 80 4.27 14.69 -1.38
N LEU A 81 5.36 15.36 -1.03
CA LEU A 81 6.28 15.93 -2.01
C LEU A 81 6.95 14.79 -2.81
N ASP A 82 6.74 14.80 -4.12
CA ASP A 82 7.42 13.89 -5.04
C ASP A 82 8.76 14.49 -5.50
N LEU A 83 9.84 13.79 -5.20
CA LEU A 83 11.21 14.16 -5.60
C LEU A 83 11.78 13.27 -6.70
N LEU A 84 10.98 12.32 -7.24
CA LEU A 84 11.41 11.54 -8.38
C LEU A 84 11.73 12.46 -9.58
N GLY A 85 12.89 12.23 -10.18
CA GLY A 85 13.35 13.06 -11.30
C GLY A 85 13.83 14.46 -10.90
N ALA A 86 14.13 14.70 -9.62
CA ALA A 86 14.94 15.87 -9.24
C ALA A 86 16.31 15.82 -9.95
N ARG A 87 16.72 16.89 -10.58
CA ARG A 87 17.89 16.92 -11.48
C ARG A 87 19.19 17.16 -10.73
N ASP A 88 19.12 17.95 -9.67
CA ASP A 88 20.25 18.33 -8.82
C ASP A 88 19.75 18.83 -7.44
N ALA A 89 20.67 19.15 -6.56
CA ALA A 89 20.35 19.63 -5.21
C ALA A 89 19.53 20.93 -5.21
N ALA A 90 19.75 21.82 -6.18
CA ALA A 90 19.01 23.07 -6.29
C ALA A 90 17.54 22.80 -6.72
N ASP A 91 17.32 21.93 -7.70
CA ASP A 91 15.99 21.50 -8.12
C ASP A 91 15.22 20.84 -6.96
N LEU A 92 15.89 19.98 -6.17
CA LEU A 92 15.31 19.39 -4.97
C LEU A 92 14.87 20.47 -3.96
N GLN A 93 15.74 21.42 -3.68
CA GLN A 93 15.42 22.54 -2.77
C GLN A 93 14.28 23.40 -3.30
N ASP A 94 14.23 23.68 -4.61
CA ASP A 94 13.18 24.48 -5.23
C ASP A 94 11.81 23.77 -5.17
N ARG A 95 11.79 22.46 -5.39
CA ARG A 95 10.58 21.63 -5.21
C ARG A 95 10.11 21.64 -3.75
N LEU A 96 11.04 21.49 -2.80
CA LEU A 96 10.71 21.54 -1.38
C LEU A 96 10.16 22.92 -0.96
N ARG A 97 10.74 24.03 -1.44
CA ARG A 97 10.21 25.39 -1.21
C ARG A 97 8.82 25.57 -1.80
N ALA A 98 8.61 25.09 -3.03
CA ALA A 98 7.32 25.18 -3.71
C ALA A 98 6.23 24.40 -2.95
N TYR A 99 6.56 23.19 -2.50
CA TYR A 99 5.67 22.36 -1.71
C TYR A 99 5.36 23.01 -0.35
N ALA A 100 6.36 23.57 0.33
CA ALA A 100 6.18 24.29 1.58
C ALA A 100 5.24 25.50 1.45
N ALA A 101 5.35 26.23 0.34
CA ALA A 101 4.49 27.37 0.04
C ALA A 101 3.04 26.97 -0.26
N GLN A 102 2.82 25.79 -0.84
CA GLN A 102 1.49 25.23 -1.10
C GLN A 102 0.82 24.69 0.19
N HIS A 103 1.63 24.35 1.20
CA HIS A 103 1.17 23.77 2.46
C HIS A 103 1.60 24.63 3.68
N PRO A 104 1.15 25.90 3.75
CA PRO A 104 1.64 26.84 4.77
C PRO A 104 1.31 26.40 6.20
N ASP A 105 0.18 25.73 6.38
CA ASP A 105 -0.33 25.31 7.70
C ASP A 105 0.10 23.86 8.08
N ALA A 106 0.84 23.16 7.21
CA ALA A 106 1.30 21.80 7.52
C ALA A 106 2.33 21.85 8.65
N PRO A 107 2.12 21.12 9.75
CA PRO A 107 3.04 21.15 10.91
C PRO A 107 4.38 20.52 10.60
N ARG A 108 4.45 19.68 9.58
CA ARG A 108 5.66 19.07 9.01
C ARG A 108 5.47 18.81 7.53
N LEU A 109 6.57 18.70 6.80
CA LEU A 109 6.57 18.37 5.39
C LEU A 109 7.09 16.95 5.20
N ILE A 110 6.32 16.13 4.46
CA ILE A 110 6.69 14.76 4.14
C ILE A 110 6.83 14.66 2.63
N GLY A 111 7.91 14.04 2.17
CA GLY A 111 8.19 13.79 0.77
C GLY A 111 8.90 12.47 0.58
N GLY A 112 9.10 12.08 -0.68
CA GLY A 112 9.75 10.81 -0.97
C GLY A 112 10.33 10.73 -2.37
N GLN A 113 10.81 9.52 -2.66
CA GLN A 113 11.35 9.13 -3.97
C GLN A 113 12.61 9.92 -4.39
N TRP A 114 13.32 10.52 -3.44
CA TRP A 114 14.60 11.16 -3.77
C TRP A 114 15.68 10.10 -4.03
N LEU A 115 16.62 10.46 -4.90
CA LEU A 115 17.74 9.62 -5.29
C LEU A 115 19.07 10.30 -4.91
N PHE A 116 20.17 9.54 -4.80
CA PHE A 116 21.49 10.07 -4.46
C PHE A 116 22.19 10.76 -5.65
N GLU A 117 21.86 10.37 -6.89
CA GLU A 117 22.48 10.88 -8.10
C GLU A 117 22.39 12.41 -8.26
N PRO A 118 21.25 13.07 -7.96
CA PRO A 118 21.11 14.53 -8.00
C PRO A 118 22.08 15.28 -7.10
N LEU A 119 22.61 14.63 -6.07
CA LEU A 119 23.58 15.25 -5.17
C LEU A 119 25.03 15.23 -5.72
N ALA A 120 25.27 14.63 -6.90
CA ALA A 120 26.56 14.60 -7.60
C ALA A 120 27.75 14.16 -6.73
N GLY A 121 27.54 13.13 -5.89
CA GLY A 121 28.54 12.61 -4.96
C GLY A 121 28.70 13.40 -3.65
N ARG A 122 27.93 14.47 -3.46
CA ARG A 122 27.81 15.16 -2.18
C ARG A 122 26.94 14.31 -1.24
N ALA A 123 27.37 14.11 -0.01
CA ALA A 123 26.56 13.43 0.98
C ALA A 123 25.30 14.26 1.32
N PRO A 124 24.13 13.65 1.50
CA PRO A 124 22.96 14.33 2.04
C PRO A 124 23.29 14.90 3.42
N ASP A 125 22.88 16.15 3.64
CA ASP A 125 23.12 16.87 4.89
C ASP A 125 21.89 17.70 5.26
N ARG A 126 21.54 17.74 6.55
CA ARG A 126 20.38 18.49 7.08
C ARG A 126 20.36 19.94 6.64
N HIS A 127 21.54 20.59 6.50
CA HIS A 127 21.66 21.99 6.11
C HIS A 127 21.19 22.24 4.68
N LEU A 128 21.27 21.26 3.79
CA LEU A 128 20.68 21.38 2.45
C LEU A 128 19.14 21.55 2.52
N LEU A 129 18.50 20.87 3.45
CA LEU A 129 17.06 21.01 3.69
C LEU A 129 16.76 22.28 4.47
N ASP A 130 17.57 22.66 5.46
CA ASP A 130 17.42 23.90 6.23
C ASP A 130 17.50 25.15 5.34
N GLU A 131 18.35 25.15 4.32
CA GLU A 131 18.43 26.24 3.31
C GLU A 131 17.13 26.41 2.51
N ALA A 132 16.33 25.37 2.40
CA ALA A 132 15.03 25.42 1.75
C ALA A 132 13.90 25.69 2.74
N VAL A 133 13.86 24.96 3.86
CA VAL A 133 12.84 25.03 4.91
C VAL A 133 13.48 24.78 6.27
N ALA A 134 13.63 25.82 7.09
CA ALA A 134 14.20 25.74 8.41
C ALA A 134 13.18 25.89 9.56
N ASP A 135 11.96 26.36 9.25
CA ASP A 135 10.94 26.76 10.22
C ASP A 135 10.10 25.59 10.75
N ARG A 136 10.17 24.42 10.12
CA ARG A 136 9.39 23.23 10.49
C ARG A 136 10.07 21.92 10.07
N PRO A 137 9.68 20.78 10.66
CA PRO A 137 10.24 19.48 10.35
C PRO A 137 10.02 19.07 8.89
N VAL A 138 11.06 18.51 8.27
CA VAL A 138 11.05 17.94 6.91
C VAL A 138 11.55 16.50 7.00
N TYR A 139 10.76 15.58 6.41
CA TYR A 139 11.05 14.15 6.33
C TYR A 139 10.98 13.72 4.86
N LEU A 140 12.10 13.28 4.29
CA LEU A 140 12.18 12.86 2.90
C LEU A 140 12.61 11.39 2.80
N HIS A 141 11.68 10.52 2.42
CA HIS A 141 11.95 9.10 2.21
C HIS A 141 12.76 8.89 0.94
N SER A 142 13.81 8.09 1.01
CA SER A 142 14.55 7.67 -0.18
C SER A 142 13.67 6.82 -1.10
N ASN A 143 14.07 6.71 -2.37
CA ASN A 143 13.31 5.92 -3.34
C ASN A 143 13.27 4.42 -2.99
N ASP A 144 14.28 3.91 -2.32
CA ASP A 144 14.35 2.52 -1.86
C ASP A 144 13.58 2.26 -0.55
N MET A 145 13.06 3.32 0.10
CA MET A 145 12.29 3.26 1.35
C MET A 145 13.10 2.79 2.58
N HIS A 146 14.44 2.75 2.50
CA HIS A 146 15.30 2.29 3.58
C HIS A 146 16.03 3.40 4.32
N SER A 147 15.86 4.65 3.85
CA SER A 147 16.49 5.83 4.45
C SER A 147 15.50 6.99 4.50
N ILE A 148 15.67 7.82 5.52
CA ILE A 148 14.95 9.09 5.64
C ILE A 148 15.96 10.20 5.82
N TRP A 149 15.85 11.24 4.97
CA TRP A 149 16.61 12.45 5.09
C TRP A 149 15.78 13.53 5.76
N VAL A 150 16.28 14.04 6.90
CA VAL A 150 15.57 15.00 7.74
C VAL A 150 16.38 16.28 7.94
N ASN A 151 15.68 17.39 8.16
CA ASN A 151 16.29 18.67 8.49
C ASN A 151 16.56 18.81 10.00
N THR A 152 17.17 19.94 10.41
CA THR A 152 17.46 20.21 11.82
C THR A 152 16.21 20.22 12.71
N ALA A 153 15.10 20.77 12.20
CA ALA A 153 13.84 20.79 12.97
C ALA A 153 13.27 19.38 13.18
N ALA A 154 13.39 18.49 12.21
CA ALA A 154 12.94 17.10 12.33
C ALA A 154 13.84 16.28 13.28
N LEU A 155 15.17 16.48 13.25
CA LEU A 155 16.05 15.86 14.26
C LEU A 155 15.64 16.27 15.69
N ALA A 156 15.35 17.56 15.89
CA ALA A 156 14.88 18.05 17.18
C ALA A 156 13.52 17.46 17.58
N GLU A 157 12.59 17.31 16.63
CA GLU A 157 11.28 16.70 16.87
C GLU A 157 11.40 15.22 17.25
N LEU A 158 12.33 14.49 16.65
CA LEU A 158 12.64 13.09 16.96
C LEU A 158 13.46 12.92 18.27
N GLY A 159 13.95 14.02 18.85
CA GLY A 159 14.85 13.96 20.01
C GLY A 159 16.23 13.42 19.68
N ILE A 160 16.66 13.52 18.42
CA ILE A 160 17.97 13.05 17.96
C ILE A 160 18.98 14.20 18.04
N ASP A 161 20.08 13.96 18.75
CA ASP A 161 21.22 14.85 18.87
C ASP A 161 22.53 14.11 18.52
N ASP A 162 23.67 14.84 18.67
CA ASP A 162 24.98 14.29 18.35
C ASP A 162 25.41 13.15 19.29
N ALA A 163 24.80 13.02 20.46
CA ALA A 163 25.08 11.98 21.45
C ALA A 163 24.09 10.79 21.39
N THR A 164 23.02 10.89 20.61
CA THR A 164 22.02 9.83 20.47
C THR A 164 22.66 8.57 19.91
N PRO A 165 22.62 7.41 20.57
CA PRO A 165 23.25 6.20 20.06
C PRO A 165 22.49 5.65 18.83
N ASP A 166 23.22 4.97 17.97
CA ASP A 166 22.60 4.24 16.87
C ASP A 166 21.69 3.11 17.41
N PRO A 167 20.48 2.94 16.88
CA PRO A 167 19.64 1.81 17.23
C PRO A 167 20.22 0.50 16.68
N VAL A 168 19.86 -0.61 17.28
CA VAL A 168 20.28 -1.93 16.77
C VAL A 168 19.74 -2.12 15.35
N GLY A 169 20.63 -2.39 14.40
CA GLY A 169 20.28 -2.60 13.00
C GLY A 169 20.06 -1.32 12.18
N GLY A 170 20.37 -0.13 12.73
CA GLY A 170 20.26 1.14 12.01
C GLY A 170 21.39 2.09 12.33
N THR A 171 21.52 3.16 11.56
CA THR A 171 22.57 4.16 11.72
C THR A 171 22.02 5.57 11.61
N ILE A 172 22.40 6.44 12.54
CA ILE A 172 22.24 7.89 12.43
C ILE A 172 23.49 8.44 11.74
N GLY A 173 23.32 8.98 10.53
CA GLY A 173 24.43 9.55 9.76
C GLY A 173 25.14 10.68 10.54
N ARG A 174 26.48 10.66 10.55
CA ARG A 174 27.31 11.65 11.26
C ARG A 174 28.40 12.18 10.36
N ASP A 175 28.74 13.42 10.54
CA ASP A 175 29.89 14.05 9.88
C ASP A 175 31.23 13.67 10.59
N ALA A 176 32.34 14.20 10.06
CA ALA A 176 33.67 13.95 10.62
C ALA A 176 33.86 14.55 12.05
N ALA A 177 33.01 15.48 12.47
CA ALA A 177 33.01 16.06 13.82
C ALA A 177 32.09 15.27 14.78
N GLY A 178 31.35 14.29 14.27
CA GLY A 178 30.39 13.48 15.02
C GLY A 178 28.99 14.09 15.10
N ALA A 179 28.74 15.20 14.39
CA ALA A 179 27.41 15.82 14.37
C ALA A 179 26.45 15.05 13.47
N ALA A 180 25.18 14.92 13.91
CA ALA A 180 24.14 14.24 13.13
C ALA A 180 23.87 14.99 11.82
N THR A 181 23.99 14.30 10.68
CA THR A 181 23.83 14.89 9.34
C THR A 181 22.38 15.02 8.89
N GLY A 182 21.44 14.40 9.59
CA GLY A 182 20.05 14.29 9.19
C GLY A 182 19.75 13.05 8.34
N MET A 183 20.74 12.21 8.03
CA MET A 183 20.46 10.92 7.40
C MET A 183 20.19 9.86 8.46
N LEU A 184 19.09 9.17 8.28
CA LEU A 184 18.68 8.02 9.08
C LEU A 184 18.61 6.80 8.17
N TYR A 185 19.27 5.71 8.57
CA TYR A 185 19.35 4.48 7.78
C TYR A 185 18.74 3.31 8.54
N GLU A 186 18.05 2.43 7.81
CA GLU A 186 17.44 1.18 8.28
C GLU A 186 16.60 1.38 9.54
N THR A 187 16.91 0.69 10.64
CA THR A 187 16.14 0.81 11.89
C THR A 187 16.12 2.23 12.45
N ALA A 188 17.10 3.09 12.15
CA ALA A 188 17.02 4.50 12.51
C ALA A 188 15.96 5.25 11.69
N ALA A 189 15.78 4.91 10.43
CA ALA A 189 14.71 5.45 9.59
C ALA A 189 13.36 4.86 9.99
N LEU A 190 13.25 3.53 10.03
CA LEU A 190 11.99 2.82 10.25
C LEU A 190 11.51 2.91 11.70
N GLY A 191 12.39 2.64 12.67
CA GLY A 191 12.01 2.59 14.09
C GLY A 191 11.98 3.96 14.79
N LEU A 192 12.79 4.96 14.37
CA LEU A 192 12.76 6.27 15.00
C LEU A 192 11.86 7.25 14.24
N ALA A 193 11.99 7.38 12.93
CA ALA A 193 11.22 8.38 12.17
C ALA A 193 9.88 7.86 11.70
N GLU A 194 9.79 6.68 11.06
CA GLU A 194 8.53 6.10 10.58
C GLU A 194 7.56 5.80 11.71
N ASP A 195 8.01 5.13 12.78
CA ASP A 195 7.14 4.82 13.93
C ASP A 195 6.64 6.09 14.60
N PHE A 196 7.51 7.13 14.68
CA PHE A 196 7.09 8.44 15.17
C PHE A 196 6.01 9.06 14.28
N LEU A 197 6.23 9.12 12.96
CA LEU A 197 5.25 9.65 12.00
C LEU A 197 3.94 8.85 12.04
N ALA A 198 4.01 7.52 12.10
CA ALA A 198 2.85 6.65 12.21
C ALA A 198 2.03 6.92 13.47
N SER A 199 2.70 7.22 14.60
CA SER A 199 2.04 7.55 15.86
C SER A 199 1.21 8.84 15.82
N LEU A 200 1.48 9.71 14.84
CA LEU A 200 0.79 10.99 14.65
C LEU A 200 -0.41 10.90 13.71
N VAL A 201 -0.54 9.80 12.96
CA VAL A 201 -1.62 9.62 11.99
C VAL A 201 -2.95 9.45 12.71
N THR A 202 -3.88 10.36 12.43
CA THR A 202 -5.23 10.32 12.97
C THR A 202 -6.20 9.57 12.05
N ASP A 203 -7.38 9.23 12.56
CA ASP A 203 -8.45 8.66 11.72
C ASP A 203 -8.85 9.58 10.57
N ALA A 204 -8.87 10.90 10.81
CA ALA A 204 -9.14 11.88 9.77
C ALA A 204 -8.06 11.92 8.68
N ASP A 205 -6.80 11.64 9.03
CA ASP A 205 -5.70 11.51 8.06
C ASP A 205 -5.87 10.26 7.20
N ARG A 206 -6.22 9.13 7.83
CA ARG A 206 -6.51 7.87 7.11
C ARG A 206 -7.71 8.01 6.18
N ASP A 207 -8.77 8.68 6.64
CA ASP A 207 -9.97 8.93 5.82
C ASP A 207 -9.63 9.80 4.60
N ARG A 208 -8.85 10.87 4.76
CA ARG A 208 -8.39 11.71 3.63
C ARG A 208 -7.49 10.94 2.67
N ALA A 209 -6.57 10.15 3.19
CA ALA A 209 -5.70 9.29 2.38
C ALA A 209 -6.52 8.29 1.56
N LEU A 210 -7.47 7.61 2.19
CA LEU A 210 -8.35 6.67 1.50
C LEU A 210 -9.18 7.36 0.41
N ASP A 211 -9.77 8.52 0.69
CA ASP A 211 -10.54 9.29 -0.29
C ASP A 211 -9.67 9.68 -1.51
N ALA A 212 -8.41 10.08 -1.29
CA ALA A 212 -7.47 10.39 -2.35
C ALA A 212 -7.12 9.16 -3.21
N ALA A 213 -6.86 8.01 -2.58
CA ALA A 213 -6.58 6.76 -3.29
C ALA A 213 -7.78 6.31 -4.13
N VAL A 214 -8.99 6.34 -3.56
CA VAL A 214 -10.23 5.98 -4.28
C VAL A 214 -10.47 6.91 -5.46
N ALA A 215 -10.28 8.22 -5.30
CA ALA A 215 -10.43 9.18 -6.39
C ALA A 215 -9.45 8.91 -7.53
N ALA A 216 -8.15 8.70 -7.22
CA ALA A 216 -7.12 8.38 -8.21
C ALA A 216 -7.41 7.07 -8.94
N TYR A 217 -7.89 6.05 -8.24
CA TYR A 217 -8.27 4.77 -8.84
C TYR A 217 -9.43 4.91 -9.79
N LEU A 218 -10.50 5.58 -9.39
CA LEU A 218 -11.68 5.78 -10.24
C LEU A 218 -11.35 6.62 -11.47
N GLU A 219 -10.47 7.62 -11.36
CA GLU A 219 -9.96 8.40 -12.50
C GLU A 219 -9.20 7.52 -13.51
N ALA A 220 -8.46 6.52 -13.01
CA ALA A 220 -7.73 5.55 -13.83
C ALA A 220 -8.60 4.37 -14.32
N GLY A 221 -9.89 4.32 -13.97
CA GLY A 221 -10.80 3.21 -14.32
C GLY A 221 -10.60 1.96 -13.45
N VAL A 222 -9.91 2.06 -12.33
CA VAL A 222 -9.75 0.98 -11.34
C VAL A 222 -10.96 0.99 -10.42
N THR A 223 -11.69 -0.12 -10.39
CA THR A 223 -12.94 -0.29 -9.62
C THR A 223 -12.84 -1.35 -8.52
N GLY A 224 -11.70 -1.98 -8.42
CA GLY A 224 -11.39 -2.97 -7.39
C GLY A 224 -9.93 -2.93 -7.00
N ALA A 225 -9.62 -3.33 -5.77
CA ALA A 225 -8.26 -3.37 -5.24
C ALA A 225 -8.06 -4.61 -4.36
N VAL A 226 -6.85 -5.17 -4.44
CA VAL A 226 -6.38 -6.18 -3.48
C VAL A 226 -5.37 -5.53 -2.56
N ASP A 227 -5.79 -5.20 -1.34
CA ASP A 227 -4.90 -4.61 -0.33
C ASP A 227 -4.08 -5.70 0.35
N MET A 228 -2.74 -5.58 0.24
CA MET A 228 -1.78 -6.59 0.67
C MET A 228 -1.09 -6.24 1.99
N GLY A 229 -1.84 -5.79 2.98
CA GLY A 229 -1.28 -5.49 4.30
C GLY A 229 -2.24 -4.77 5.24
N MET A 230 -3.51 -5.15 5.20
CA MET A 230 -4.57 -4.53 5.99
C MET A 230 -4.32 -4.63 7.49
N ARG A 231 -4.46 -3.52 8.17
CA ARG A 231 -4.41 -3.38 9.62
C ARG A 231 -5.74 -2.88 10.17
N GLY A 232 -5.95 -2.98 11.48
CA GLY A 232 -7.22 -2.61 12.11
C GLY A 232 -7.64 -1.17 11.86
N ASP A 233 -6.72 -0.23 11.96
CA ASP A 233 -7.01 1.20 11.73
C ASP A 233 -7.36 1.51 10.28
N ASP A 234 -6.70 0.85 9.32
CA ASP A 234 -6.98 1.00 7.89
C ASP A 234 -8.33 0.35 7.54
N LEU A 235 -8.62 -0.82 8.11
CA LEU A 235 -9.93 -1.45 7.98
C LEU A 235 -11.04 -0.54 8.53
N ALA A 236 -10.83 0.09 9.67
CA ALA A 236 -11.79 1.03 10.25
C ALA A 236 -12.05 2.24 9.34
N ALA A 237 -11.02 2.76 8.65
CA ALA A 237 -11.19 3.82 7.65
C ALA A 237 -12.03 3.34 6.44
N LEU A 238 -11.76 2.15 5.93
CA LEU A 238 -12.56 1.55 4.85
C LEU A 238 -14.02 1.36 5.26
N GLU A 239 -14.28 0.88 6.48
CA GLU A 239 -15.64 0.68 7.00
C GLU A 239 -16.39 2.02 7.16
N ARG A 240 -15.73 3.08 7.65
CA ARG A 240 -16.31 4.44 7.68
C ARG A 240 -16.65 4.92 6.27
N ALA A 241 -15.72 4.78 5.33
CA ALA A 241 -15.95 5.19 3.93
C ALA A 241 -17.09 4.41 3.27
N ALA A 242 -17.22 3.11 3.55
CA ALA A 242 -18.31 2.28 3.06
C ALA A 242 -19.65 2.70 3.66
N ALA A 243 -19.71 2.95 4.97
CA ALA A 243 -20.92 3.39 5.66
C ALA A 243 -21.43 4.75 5.16
N ASP A 244 -20.51 5.66 4.84
CA ASP A 244 -20.79 7.00 4.29
C ASP A 244 -21.05 7.00 2.77
N GLY A 245 -20.92 5.84 2.08
CA GLY A 245 -21.08 5.74 0.63
C GLY A 245 -19.93 6.37 -0.18
N ARG A 246 -18.78 6.63 0.46
CA ARG A 246 -17.58 7.21 -0.16
C ARG A 246 -16.65 6.14 -0.80
N LEU A 247 -16.75 4.88 -0.36
CA LEU A 247 -15.96 3.79 -0.93
C LEU A 247 -16.53 3.37 -2.29
N GLY A 248 -16.08 4.04 -3.35
CA GLY A 248 -16.53 3.83 -4.73
C GLY A 248 -15.93 2.60 -5.42
N ILE A 249 -15.10 1.81 -4.74
CA ILE A 249 -14.42 0.62 -5.25
C ILE A 249 -14.69 -0.60 -4.35
N ARG A 250 -14.41 -1.80 -4.87
CA ARG A 250 -14.42 -3.03 -4.07
C ARG A 250 -13.03 -3.34 -3.56
N VAL A 251 -12.91 -3.77 -2.30
CA VAL A 251 -11.62 -4.09 -1.68
C VAL A 251 -11.60 -5.53 -1.21
N ALA A 252 -10.62 -6.29 -1.69
CA ALA A 252 -10.27 -7.61 -1.16
C ALA A 252 -8.96 -7.46 -0.38
N ALA A 253 -9.00 -7.57 0.93
CA ALA A 253 -7.84 -7.32 1.78
C ALA A 253 -7.20 -8.61 2.30
N HIS A 254 -5.89 -8.57 2.47
CA HIS A 254 -5.12 -9.58 3.19
C HIS A 254 -4.70 -9.00 4.54
N TRP A 255 -5.17 -9.65 5.61
CA TRP A 255 -4.87 -9.22 6.98
C TRP A 255 -3.40 -9.43 7.31
N LEU A 256 -2.71 -8.40 7.75
CA LEU A 256 -1.29 -8.49 8.08
C LEU A 256 -1.10 -9.26 9.38
N ILE A 257 -0.32 -10.35 9.32
CA ILE A 257 0.11 -11.12 10.48
C ILE A 257 1.59 -10.82 10.75
N ALA A 258 1.87 -10.34 11.94
CA ALA A 258 3.22 -10.04 12.39
C ALA A 258 3.67 -11.03 13.49
N PRO A 259 4.96 -11.43 13.54
CA PRO A 259 5.44 -12.32 14.59
C PRO A 259 5.46 -11.59 15.94
N THR A 260 4.89 -12.22 16.95
CA THR A 260 4.88 -11.69 18.33
C THR A 260 5.92 -12.34 19.22
N GLY A 261 6.50 -13.46 18.75
CA GLY A 261 7.37 -14.33 19.57
C GLY A 261 6.59 -15.28 20.50
N ASP A 262 5.25 -15.20 20.48
CA ASP A 262 4.37 -16.14 21.18
C ASP A 262 3.50 -16.89 20.16
N PRO A 263 3.67 -18.20 19.98
CA PRO A 263 2.89 -18.98 19.01
C PRO A 263 1.37 -18.90 19.20
N ALA A 264 0.90 -18.71 20.44
CA ALA A 264 -0.53 -18.58 20.70
C ALA A 264 -1.07 -17.22 20.22
N ALA A 265 -0.31 -16.16 20.42
CA ALA A 265 -0.64 -14.83 19.93
C ALA A 265 -0.53 -14.76 18.39
N ASP A 266 0.44 -15.43 17.79
CA ASP A 266 0.58 -15.51 16.32
C ASP A 266 -0.65 -16.20 15.71
N LEU A 267 -1.11 -17.31 16.26
CA LEU A 267 -2.32 -18.01 15.80
C LEU A 267 -3.60 -17.21 16.08
N ALA A 268 -3.66 -16.41 17.13
CA ALA A 268 -4.81 -15.56 17.44
C ALA A 268 -5.09 -14.54 16.33
N GLN A 269 -4.05 -14.02 15.64
CA GLN A 269 -4.19 -13.11 14.51
C GLN A 269 -4.91 -13.78 13.31
N VAL A 270 -4.71 -15.09 13.09
CA VAL A 270 -5.47 -15.85 12.08
C VAL A 270 -6.95 -15.94 12.45
N GLY A 271 -7.24 -16.15 13.74
CA GLY A 271 -8.60 -16.12 14.27
C GLY A 271 -9.29 -14.76 14.07
N GLU A 272 -8.56 -13.68 14.26
CA GLU A 272 -9.01 -12.30 14.00
C GLU A 272 -9.31 -12.09 12.51
N ALA A 273 -8.39 -12.45 11.61
CA ALA A 273 -8.61 -12.37 10.18
C ALA A 273 -9.86 -13.13 9.74
N ARG A 274 -10.06 -14.34 10.26
CA ARG A 274 -11.25 -15.14 10.01
C ARG A 274 -12.54 -14.46 10.50
N ALA A 275 -12.53 -13.92 11.70
CA ALA A 275 -13.69 -13.21 12.25
C ALA A 275 -14.07 -11.99 11.39
N HIS A 276 -13.07 -11.24 10.90
CA HIS A 276 -13.29 -10.16 9.93
C HIS A 276 -13.84 -10.67 8.59
N ALA A 277 -13.32 -11.80 8.08
CA ALA A 277 -13.81 -12.40 6.83
C ALA A 277 -15.29 -12.81 6.94
N GLU A 278 -15.67 -13.45 8.05
CA GLU A 278 -17.07 -13.83 8.32
C GLU A 278 -17.99 -12.59 8.43
N ARG A 279 -17.54 -11.56 9.13
CA ARG A 279 -18.30 -10.32 9.35
C ARG A 279 -18.51 -9.49 8.07
N LEU A 280 -17.55 -9.51 7.15
CA LEU A 280 -17.51 -8.67 5.95
C LEU A 280 -17.89 -9.42 4.66
N ALA A 281 -18.44 -10.63 4.75
CA ALA A 281 -18.67 -11.51 3.61
C ALA A 281 -19.52 -10.90 2.49
N ASP A 282 -20.52 -10.09 2.84
CA ASP A 282 -21.54 -9.56 1.90
C ASP A 282 -21.32 -8.09 1.51
N GLY A 283 -20.18 -7.47 1.89
CA GLY A 283 -19.92 -6.04 1.69
C GLY A 283 -19.02 -5.71 0.50
N PRO A 284 -18.75 -4.42 0.27
CA PRO A 284 -17.76 -3.96 -0.70
C PRO A 284 -16.31 -4.22 -0.22
N ILE A 285 -16.13 -4.53 1.05
CA ILE A 285 -14.87 -4.88 1.70
C ILE A 285 -14.95 -6.34 2.11
N ARG A 286 -13.93 -7.13 1.80
CA ARG A 286 -13.80 -8.51 2.29
C ARG A 286 -12.37 -8.80 2.72
N ILE A 287 -12.19 -9.60 3.74
CA ILE A 287 -10.89 -10.19 4.06
C ILE A 287 -10.77 -11.49 3.27
N ALA A 288 -9.93 -11.47 2.24
CA ALA A 288 -9.72 -12.61 1.35
C ALA A 288 -8.66 -13.58 1.87
N GLY A 289 -7.74 -13.08 2.70
CA GLY A 289 -6.62 -13.87 3.16
C GLY A 289 -5.78 -13.16 4.22
N VAL A 290 -4.59 -13.70 4.41
CA VAL A 290 -3.57 -13.14 5.29
C VAL A 290 -2.32 -12.75 4.51
N LYS A 291 -1.61 -11.74 4.97
CA LYS A 291 -0.29 -11.31 4.50
C LYS A 291 0.75 -11.57 5.56
N ILE A 292 1.87 -12.18 5.16
CA ILE A 292 3.00 -12.48 6.05
C ILE A 292 4.28 -11.99 5.39
N MET A 293 5.14 -11.30 6.14
CA MET A 293 6.46 -10.86 5.69
C MET A 293 7.49 -11.86 6.19
N VAL A 294 7.94 -12.80 5.32
CA VAL A 294 8.89 -13.87 5.72
C VAL A 294 10.31 -13.33 5.90
N ASP A 295 10.68 -12.33 5.12
CA ASP A 295 11.98 -11.65 5.20
C ASP A 295 11.89 -10.18 4.76
N GLY A 296 13.04 -9.52 4.64
CA GLY A 296 13.17 -8.18 4.07
C GLY A 296 13.47 -8.19 2.57
N VAL A 297 14.36 -7.27 2.10
CA VAL A 297 14.67 -7.04 0.69
C VAL A 297 16.17 -7.11 0.40
N ILE A 298 16.54 -7.26 -0.88
CA ILE A 298 17.95 -7.39 -1.30
C ILE A 298 18.70 -6.07 -1.16
N ASP A 299 18.08 -4.96 -1.54
CA ASP A 299 18.74 -3.65 -1.64
C ASP A 299 19.29 -3.16 -0.28
N SER A 300 18.61 -3.48 0.82
CA SER A 300 19.05 -3.20 2.18
C SER A 300 19.77 -4.35 2.87
N CYS A 301 20.09 -5.44 2.14
CA CYS A 301 20.72 -6.64 2.69
C CYS A 301 19.92 -7.27 3.85
N THR A 302 18.57 -7.18 3.84
CA THR A 302 17.67 -7.73 4.86
C THR A 302 16.92 -8.99 4.41
N ALA A 303 17.02 -9.37 3.13
CA ALA A 303 16.47 -10.62 2.63
C ALA A 303 17.19 -11.83 3.25
N ALA A 304 16.45 -12.90 3.59
CA ALA A 304 17.02 -14.13 4.12
C ALA A 304 17.63 -14.96 3.00
N MET A 305 18.95 -14.92 2.90
CA MET A 305 19.74 -15.55 1.85
C MET A 305 20.50 -16.76 2.40
N ARG A 306 20.59 -17.86 1.61
CA ARG A 306 21.44 -19.02 1.95
C ARG A 306 22.91 -18.69 1.98
N ALA A 307 23.36 -17.77 1.09
CA ALA A 307 24.71 -17.25 1.08
C ALA A 307 24.76 -15.83 1.68
N PRO A 308 25.85 -15.45 2.37
CA PRO A 308 26.02 -14.09 2.86
C PRO A 308 26.00 -13.06 1.71
N PHE A 309 25.53 -11.84 2.00
CA PHE A 309 25.68 -10.69 1.11
C PHE A 309 27.16 -10.32 0.91
N ALA A 310 27.44 -9.45 -0.05
CA ALA A 310 28.82 -9.04 -0.38
C ALA A 310 29.53 -8.32 0.78
N ASP A 311 28.80 -7.68 1.67
CA ASP A 311 29.29 -7.05 2.90
C ASP A 311 29.56 -8.06 4.04
N GLY A 312 29.22 -9.35 3.82
CA GLY A 312 29.36 -10.43 4.79
C GLY A 312 28.16 -10.57 5.73
N SER A 313 27.13 -9.73 5.65
CA SER A 313 25.92 -9.85 6.44
C SER A 313 25.09 -11.07 6.00
N ARG A 314 24.37 -11.68 6.96
CA ARG A 314 23.44 -12.78 6.71
C ARG A 314 22.28 -12.70 7.68
N PRO A 315 21.28 -11.87 7.39
CA PRO A 315 20.07 -11.81 8.21
C PRO A 315 19.30 -13.13 8.10
N GLY A 316 18.69 -13.54 9.20
CA GLY A 316 17.76 -14.66 9.21
C GLY A 316 16.37 -14.22 8.73
N PRO A 317 15.46 -15.19 8.50
CA PRO A 317 14.07 -14.88 8.19
C PRO A 317 13.37 -14.23 9.39
N ILE A 318 12.42 -13.33 9.11
CA ILE A 318 11.52 -12.76 10.13
C ILE A 318 10.65 -13.87 10.73
N TRP A 319 10.23 -14.82 9.88
CA TRP A 319 9.49 -16.01 10.28
C TRP A 319 10.32 -17.27 10.00
N PRO A 320 10.94 -17.87 11.02
CA PRO A 320 11.50 -19.22 10.90
C PRO A 320 10.41 -20.22 10.58
N LEU A 321 10.76 -21.33 9.89
CA LEU A 321 9.79 -22.31 9.41
C LEU A 321 8.90 -22.89 10.53
N ASP A 322 9.45 -23.15 11.70
CA ASP A 322 8.74 -23.71 12.85
C ASP A 322 7.69 -22.75 13.45
N ALA A 323 7.91 -21.44 13.31
CA ALA A 323 6.93 -20.41 13.67
C ALA A 323 5.92 -20.14 12.54
N LEU A 324 6.36 -20.16 11.27
CA LEU A 324 5.53 -19.86 10.11
C LEU A 324 4.53 -20.98 9.81
N GLU A 325 4.95 -22.23 9.82
CA GLU A 325 4.13 -23.38 9.42
C GLU A 325 2.78 -23.48 10.15
N PRO A 326 2.71 -23.34 11.49
CA PRO A 326 1.43 -23.39 12.20
C PRO A 326 0.46 -22.29 11.76
N VAL A 327 0.97 -21.09 11.47
CA VAL A 327 0.19 -19.92 11.03
C VAL A 327 -0.37 -20.14 9.62
N VAL A 328 0.48 -20.56 8.68
CA VAL A 328 0.06 -20.88 7.30
C VAL A 328 -0.97 -21.99 7.27
N ARG A 329 -0.75 -23.08 8.03
CA ARG A 329 -1.70 -24.19 8.13
C ARG A 329 -3.03 -23.76 8.73
N ALA A 330 -3.02 -22.92 9.75
CA ALA A 330 -4.25 -22.42 10.36
C ALA A 330 -5.02 -21.49 9.41
N ALA A 331 -4.33 -20.63 8.65
CA ALA A 331 -4.95 -19.75 7.66
C ALA A 331 -5.60 -20.55 6.53
N ASP A 332 -4.89 -21.54 5.99
CA ASP A 332 -5.39 -22.43 4.95
C ASP A 332 -6.61 -23.26 5.45
N ALA A 333 -6.54 -23.85 6.65
CA ALA A 333 -7.66 -24.55 7.28
C ALA A 333 -8.89 -23.65 7.53
N ALA A 334 -8.66 -22.34 7.69
CA ALA A 334 -9.73 -21.34 7.81
C ALA A 334 -10.31 -20.88 6.45
N GLY A 335 -9.79 -21.40 5.32
CA GLY A 335 -10.19 -21.01 3.97
C GLY A 335 -9.69 -19.61 3.55
N LEU A 336 -8.66 -19.09 4.23
CA LEU A 336 -8.04 -17.80 3.93
C LEU A 336 -6.89 -18.02 2.92
N GLN A 337 -6.81 -17.15 1.91
CA GLN A 337 -5.64 -17.10 1.03
C GLN A 337 -4.40 -16.71 1.83
N VAL A 338 -3.25 -17.26 1.46
CA VAL A 338 -1.97 -16.91 2.10
C VAL A 338 -1.09 -16.19 1.08
N ALA A 339 -0.80 -14.91 1.34
CA ALA A 339 0.15 -14.11 0.59
C ALA A 339 1.41 -13.91 1.43
N MET A 340 2.57 -14.29 0.88
CA MET A 340 3.85 -14.16 1.57
C MET A 340 4.82 -13.29 0.78
N HIS A 341 5.45 -12.34 1.47
CA HIS A 341 6.65 -11.69 0.99
C HIS A 341 7.83 -12.62 1.30
N ALA A 342 8.55 -13.05 0.30
CA ALA A 342 9.68 -13.97 0.40
C ALA A 342 10.66 -13.69 -0.74
N ILE A 343 11.61 -12.80 -0.52
CA ILE A 343 12.56 -12.31 -1.52
C ILE A 343 13.83 -13.17 -1.56
N GLY A 344 14.41 -13.47 -0.40
CA GLY A 344 15.58 -14.31 -0.29
C GLY A 344 15.30 -15.75 -0.71
N ASP A 345 16.32 -16.43 -1.22
CA ASP A 345 16.21 -17.86 -1.61
C ASP A 345 15.97 -18.78 -0.40
N GLU A 346 16.44 -18.42 0.80
CA GLU A 346 16.11 -19.11 2.05
C GLU A 346 14.66 -18.83 2.47
N ALA A 347 14.20 -17.57 2.39
CA ALA A 347 12.82 -17.21 2.69
C ALA A 347 11.82 -17.87 1.72
N SER A 348 12.15 -17.93 0.43
CA SER A 348 11.33 -18.60 -0.59
C SER A 348 11.18 -20.09 -0.32
N ASP A 349 12.26 -20.77 0.10
CA ASP A 349 12.23 -22.18 0.48
C ASP A 349 11.37 -22.42 1.72
N ILE A 350 11.50 -21.57 2.73
CA ILE A 350 10.68 -21.59 3.95
C ILE A 350 9.19 -21.42 3.60
N ALA A 351 8.86 -20.43 2.78
CA ALA A 351 7.49 -20.14 2.38
C ALA A 351 6.85 -21.31 1.61
N LEU A 352 7.57 -21.86 0.61
CA LEU A 352 7.10 -23.01 -0.17
C LEU A 352 6.95 -24.25 0.69
N THR A 353 7.89 -24.50 1.61
CA THR A 353 7.81 -25.66 2.54
C THR A 353 6.61 -25.53 3.48
N ALA A 354 6.32 -24.32 3.99
CA ALA A 354 5.16 -24.10 4.84
C ALA A 354 3.84 -24.35 4.10
N LEU A 355 3.73 -23.89 2.83
CA LEU A 355 2.57 -24.15 1.97
C LEU A 355 2.41 -25.62 1.66
N GLU A 356 3.49 -26.33 1.27
CA GLU A 356 3.45 -27.78 1.01
C GLU A 356 2.92 -28.55 2.20
N ARG A 357 3.41 -28.22 3.40
CA ARG A 357 2.96 -28.88 4.64
C ARG A 357 1.52 -28.54 5.01
N ALA A 358 1.06 -27.31 4.75
CA ALA A 358 -0.33 -26.92 4.96
C ALA A 358 -1.26 -27.71 4.03
N ILE A 359 -0.95 -27.78 2.73
CA ILE A 359 -1.70 -28.57 1.73
C ILE A 359 -1.73 -30.04 2.13
N ALA A 360 -0.59 -30.62 2.55
CA ALA A 360 -0.53 -32.01 2.97
C ALA A 360 -1.38 -32.31 4.23
N ALA A 361 -1.56 -31.33 5.10
CA ALA A 361 -2.34 -31.47 6.33
C ALA A 361 -3.83 -31.25 6.15
N ASN A 362 -4.21 -30.32 5.27
CA ASN A 362 -5.62 -29.85 5.13
C ASN A 362 -6.32 -30.41 3.88
N GLY A 363 -5.61 -30.86 2.86
CA GLY A 363 -6.14 -31.45 1.61
C GLY A 363 -6.13 -30.50 0.44
#